data_83edded2496c83d8450705ca3b7d12dd
#
_entry.id   83edded2496c83d8450705ca3b7d12dd
#
_cell.length_a   1.000
_cell.length_b   1.000
_cell.length_c   1.000
_cell.angle_alpha   90.00
_cell.angle_beta   90.00
_cell.angle_gamma   90.00
#
_symmetry.space_group_name_H-M   'P 1'
#
loop_
_entity.id
_entity.type
_entity.pdbx_description
1 polymer ?
#
loop_
_entity_poly.entity_id
_entity_poly.type
_entity_poly.pdbx_seq_one_letter_code
_entity_poly.pdbx_strand_id
1 'polypeptide(L)'
;MTTPLSNQIIREITPLSDKDCFYIAERYKTEFTYPIHNHSEFELNFTEKAAGVRRIVGDSSEVIGDYDLVLITGKDLEHVWEQNDCHSKEIREITIQFSSDLFFKSFINKNQFDSIRRILDKAQKGLCFPMSAILKIYPLLDTLASEKQGFYAVIKFMTILYELSLFEEEARTLSSSSFAKIDIHSDSRRVQKVQEYINTHYQEEIRLGQLADMVGMTDVSFSRFFKLRTGKNLSDYIIDIRLGFASRLLVDSTMSIAEICYECGFNNLSNFNRIFKKKKACSPKEFRENYRKKKKLV
;
A
#
# COMPACT_ATOMS: atom_id res chain seq x y z
N MET A 1 -22.51 -14.99 -16.96
CA MET A 1 -22.20 -13.60 -17.39
C MET A 1 -21.51 -12.91 -16.23
N THR A 2 -20.19 -12.91 -16.23
CA THR A 2 -19.36 -12.27 -15.23
C THR A 2 -19.30 -10.79 -15.57
N THR A 3 -19.84 -9.95 -14.70
CA THR A 3 -19.75 -8.49 -14.80
C THR A 3 -18.28 -8.10 -14.77
N PRO A 4 -17.78 -7.26 -15.68
CA PRO A 4 -16.39 -6.83 -15.64
C PRO A 4 -16.17 -6.04 -14.34
N LEU A 5 -15.13 -6.41 -13.59
CA LEU A 5 -14.63 -5.67 -12.45
C LEU A 5 -14.37 -4.23 -12.90
N SER A 6 -14.99 -3.27 -12.24
CA SER A 6 -14.84 -1.85 -12.55
C SER A 6 -13.38 -1.47 -12.50
N ASN A 7 -12.87 -0.82 -13.55
CA ASN A 7 -11.53 -0.20 -13.66
C ASN A 7 -11.32 0.97 -12.67
N GLN A 8 -11.69 0.81 -11.41
CA GLN A 8 -11.46 1.82 -10.37
C GLN A 8 -10.17 1.47 -9.63
N ILE A 9 -9.15 2.29 -9.86
CA ILE A 9 -7.92 2.28 -9.09
C ILE A 9 -8.27 2.60 -7.64
N ILE A 10 -7.89 1.71 -6.73
CA ILE A 10 -8.14 1.89 -5.30
C ILE A 10 -6.92 2.57 -4.67
N ARG A 11 -7.15 3.64 -3.91
CA ARG A 11 -6.11 4.13 -3.01
C ARG A 11 -6.10 3.25 -1.77
N GLU A 12 -5.03 2.51 -1.60
CA GLU A 12 -4.81 1.73 -0.39
C GLU A 12 -4.38 2.64 0.75
N ILE A 13 -4.87 2.34 1.95
CA ILE A 13 -4.39 2.95 3.19
C ILE A 13 -3.65 1.87 3.94
N THR A 14 -2.36 2.08 4.02
CA THR A 14 -1.46 1.20 4.73
C THR A 14 -1.74 1.24 6.24
N PRO A 15 -1.70 0.13 6.95
CA PRO A 15 -1.84 0.11 8.41
C PRO A 15 -0.58 0.57 9.15
N LEU A 16 0.20 1.46 8.57
CA LEU A 16 1.43 2.03 9.12
C LEU A 16 1.10 3.31 9.90
N SER A 17 1.55 3.43 11.14
CA SER A 17 1.46 4.67 11.91
C SER A 17 2.80 5.40 11.93
N ASP A 18 2.79 6.69 12.30
CA ASP A 18 4.01 7.52 12.43
C ASP A 18 5.00 6.99 13.48
N LYS A 19 4.58 6.02 14.31
CA LYS A 19 5.42 5.39 15.34
C LYS A 19 6.05 4.08 14.90
N ASP A 20 5.63 3.55 13.75
CA ASP A 20 6.08 2.26 13.22
C ASP A 20 7.14 2.47 12.15
N CYS A 21 8.20 1.67 12.15
CA CYS A 21 9.23 1.70 11.11
C CYS A 21 8.70 1.11 9.80
N PHE A 22 7.96 0.01 9.88
CA PHE A 22 7.35 -0.65 8.74
C PHE A 22 6.19 -1.56 9.18
N TYR A 23 5.32 -1.86 8.23
CA TYR A 23 4.30 -2.90 8.33
C TYR A 23 4.71 -4.08 7.48
N ILE A 24 4.56 -5.30 7.99
CA ILE A 24 4.79 -6.52 7.25
C ILE A 24 3.55 -7.41 7.28
N ALA A 25 3.17 -7.94 6.13
CA ALA A 25 2.10 -8.90 5.98
C ALA A 25 2.60 -10.11 5.21
N GLU A 26 2.64 -11.26 5.88
CA GLU A 26 2.86 -12.56 5.23
C GLU A 26 1.52 -13.25 5.03
N ARG A 27 1.26 -13.69 3.80
CA ARG A 27 -0.01 -14.31 3.40
C ARG A 27 0.25 -15.57 2.59
N TYR A 28 -0.55 -16.60 2.88
CA TYR A 28 -0.67 -17.78 2.03
C TYR A 28 -2.04 -17.76 1.38
N LYS A 29 -2.11 -17.83 0.07
CA LYS A 29 -3.34 -17.66 -0.70
C LYS A 29 -3.37 -18.57 -1.92
N THR A 30 -4.57 -18.81 -2.45
CA THR A 30 -4.79 -19.60 -3.66
C THR A 30 -5.01 -18.72 -4.90
N GLU A 31 -5.27 -17.42 -4.67
CA GLU A 31 -5.59 -16.49 -5.74
C GLU A 31 -5.25 -15.04 -5.36
N PHE A 32 -5.04 -14.22 -6.37
CA PHE A 32 -4.89 -12.78 -6.26
C PHE A 32 -6.24 -12.11 -6.56
N THR A 33 -6.86 -11.52 -5.54
CA THR A 33 -8.17 -10.86 -5.63
C THR A 33 -8.11 -9.36 -5.34
N TYR A 34 -6.92 -8.85 -4.97
CA TYR A 34 -6.76 -7.44 -4.67
C TYR A 34 -6.70 -6.65 -5.97
N PRO A 35 -7.51 -5.62 -6.13
CA PRO A 35 -7.58 -4.86 -7.38
C PRO A 35 -6.37 -3.94 -7.55
N ILE A 36 -6.23 -3.36 -8.75
CA ILE A 36 -5.22 -2.32 -9.02
C ILE A 36 -5.37 -1.18 -8.03
N HIS A 37 -4.25 -0.80 -7.42
CA HIS A 37 -4.22 0.19 -6.34
C HIS A 37 -2.95 1.03 -6.39
N ASN A 38 -2.93 2.07 -5.58
CA ASN A 38 -1.77 2.89 -5.28
C ASN A 38 -1.78 3.32 -3.82
N HIS A 39 -0.64 3.71 -3.29
CA HIS A 39 -0.46 4.23 -1.93
C HIS A 39 0.74 5.20 -1.87
N SER A 40 0.91 5.86 -0.72
CA SER A 40 2.00 6.83 -0.50
C SER A 40 3.27 6.21 0.05
N GLU A 41 3.14 5.08 0.71
CA GLU A 41 4.22 4.34 1.36
C GLU A 41 5.09 3.65 0.31
N PHE A 42 6.33 3.39 0.65
CA PHE A 42 7.20 2.51 -0.10
C PHE A 42 6.79 1.06 0.17
N GLU A 43 6.90 0.22 -0.84
CA GLU A 43 6.53 -1.20 -0.74
C GLU A 43 7.63 -2.09 -1.30
N LEU A 44 8.00 -3.12 -0.52
CA LEU A 44 8.73 -4.28 -1.01
C LEU A 44 7.78 -5.47 -1.03
N ASN A 45 7.46 -5.97 -2.22
CA ASN A 45 6.57 -7.11 -2.42
C ASN A 45 7.38 -8.31 -2.91
N PHE A 46 7.21 -9.43 -2.22
CA PHE A 46 7.79 -10.72 -2.57
C PHE A 46 6.70 -11.75 -2.76
N THR A 47 6.79 -12.53 -3.84
CA THR A 47 5.90 -13.67 -4.09
C THR A 47 6.71 -14.93 -4.36
N GLU A 48 6.19 -16.05 -3.87
CA GLU A 48 6.74 -17.40 -4.04
C GLU A 48 5.65 -18.35 -4.50
N LYS A 49 5.98 -19.29 -5.38
CA LYS A 49 5.04 -20.22 -6.04
C LYS A 49 3.97 -19.49 -6.85
N ALA A 50 4.37 -18.40 -7.52
CA ALA A 50 3.46 -17.49 -8.22
C ALA A 50 3.55 -17.60 -9.75
N ALA A 51 4.13 -18.69 -10.28
CA ALA A 51 4.27 -18.88 -11.73
C ALA A 51 2.92 -18.71 -12.45
N GLY A 52 2.89 -17.87 -13.48
CA GLY A 52 1.69 -17.57 -14.25
C GLY A 52 0.89 -16.36 -13.77
N VAL A 53 1.23 -15.78 -12.61
CA VAL A 53 0.66 -14.51 -12.16
C VAL A 53 1.07 -13.38 -13.09
N ARG A 54 0.17 -12.48 -13.41
CA ARG A 54 0.47 -11.24 -14.14
C ARG A 54 0.69 -10.11 -13.15
N ARG A 55 1.89 -9.54 -13.17
CA ARG A 55 2.24 -8.34 -12.43
C ARG A 55 2.09 -7.12 -13.32
N ILE A 56 1.38 -6.10 -12.84
CA ILE A 56 1.25 -4.79 -13.48
C ILE A 56 1.84 -3.75 -12.53
N VAL A 57 2.77 -2.93 -13.01
CA VAL A 57 3.35 -1.78 -12.28
C VAL A 57 3.47 -0.62 -13.26
N GLY A 58 2.64 0.40 -13.09
CA GLY A 58 2.49 1.49 -14.06
C GLY A 58 2.09 0.95 -15.43
N ASP A 59 2.91 1.20 -16.45
CA ASP A 59 2.72 0.72 -17.83
C ASP A 59 3.42 -0.62 -18.13
N SER A 60 4.11 -1.21 -17.15
CA SER A 60 4.68 -2.56 -17.30
C SER A 60 3.64 -3.62 -16.96
N SER A 61 3.49 -4.61 -17.83
CA SER A 61 2.64 -5.79 -17.60
C SER A 61 3.40 -7.05 -18.01
N GLU A 62 3.65 -7.94 -17.05
CA GLU A 62 4.47 -9.13 -17.24
C GLU A 62 3.90 -10.33 -16.50
N VAL A 63 4.05 -11.52 -17.11
CA VAL A 63 3.78 -12.79 -16.44
C VAL A 63 5.04 -13.21 -15.71
N ILE A 64 4.92 -13.41 -14.39
CA ILE A 64 6.06 -13.75 -13.53
C ILE A 64 6.27 -15.25 -13.39
N GLY A 65 7.47 -15.63 -12.97
CA GLY A 65 7.83 -17.00 -12.62
C GLY A 65 7.39 -17.38 -11.20
N ASP A 66 8.01 -18.44 -10.65
CA ASP A 66 7.72 -18.89 -9.29
C ASP A 66 8.05 -17.86 -8.21
N TYR A 67 9.06 -17.04 -8.46
CA TYR A 67 9.51 -15.98 -7.55
C TYR A 67 9.46 -14.63 -8.24
N ASP A 68 9.01 -13.63 -7.50
CA ASP A 68 9.06 -12.23 -7.91
C ASP A 68 9.39 -11.36 -6.71
N LEU A 69 10.21 -10.33 -6.91
CA LEU A 69 10.57 -9.36 -5.88
C LEU A 69 10.62 -7.98 -6.49
N VAL A 70 9.75 -7.10 -6.01
CA VAL A 70 9.62 -5.74 -6.51
C VAL A 70 9.67 -4.73 -5.38
N LEU A 71 10.47 -3.69 -5.54
CA LEU A 71 10.48 -2.50 -4.69
C LEU A 71 9.79 -1.36 -5.43
N ILE A 72 8.79 -0.74 -4.79
CA ILE A 72 8.02 0.39 -5.30
C ILE A 72 8.17 1.55 -4.31
N THR A 73 8.70 2.67 -4.79
CA THR A 73 8.83 3.91 -4.00
C THR A 73 8.16 5.10 -4.69
N GLY A 74 7.59 4.86 -5.89
CA GLY A 74 6.86 5.87 -6.64
C GLY A 74 5.55 6.22 -5.94
N LYS A 75 5.43 7.48 -5.51
CA LYS A 75 4.20 7.99 -4.92
C LYS A 75 3.06 7.84 -5.94
N ASP A 76 1.99 7.17 -5.51
CA ASP A 76 0.80 6.93 -6.34
C ASP A 76 1.08 6.08 -7.61
N LEU A 77 2.18 5.32 -7.67
CA LEU A 77 2.43 4.39 -8.76
C LEU A 77 1.45 3.21 -8.67
N GLU A 78 0.62 3.07 -9.69
CA GLU A 78 -0.40 2.05 -9.76
C GLU A 78 0.22 0.67 -9.94
N HIS A 79 -0.24 -0.31 -9.15
CA HIS A 79 0.26 -1.68 -9.25
C HIS A 79 -0.76 -2.71 -8.82
N VAL A 80 -0.58 -3.94 -9.32
CA VAL A 80 -1.41 -5.10 -8.97
C VAL A 80 -0.71 -6.39 -9.39
N TRP A 81 -0.96 -7.46 -8.65
CA TRP A 81 -0.72 -8.84 -9.07
C TRP A 81 -2.08 -9.50 -9.35
N GLU A 82 -2.25 -10.02 -10.55
CA GLU A 82 -3.48 -10.66 -11.02
C GLU A 82 -3.28 -12.15 -11.21
N GLN A 83 -4.31 -12.95 -10.93
CA GLN A 83 -4.25 -14.42 -11.02
C GLN A 83 -3.76 -14.94 -12.37
N ASN A 84 -4.27 -14.37 -13.48
CA ASN A 84 -3.95 -14.78 -14.83
C ASN A 84 -3.91 -16.33 -14.97
N ASP A 85 -2.83 -16.91 -15.47
CA ASP A 85 -2.66 -18.36 -15.69
C ASP A 85 -1.99 -19.09 -14.50
N CYS A 86 -1.99 -18.50 -13.31
CA CYS A 86 -1.45 -19.14 -12.13
C CYS A 86 -2.42 -20.17 -11.56
N HIS A 87 -1.96 -21.42 -11.44
CA HIS A 87 -2.71 -22.54 -10.88
C HIS A 87 -2.14 -23.05 -9.54
N SER A 88 -1.27 -22.29 -8.91
CA SER A 88 -0.70 -22.64 -7.62
C SER A 88 -1.79 -22.74 -6.54
N LYS A 89 -1.72 -23.80 -5.75
CA LYS A 89 -2.64 -24.01 -4.63
C LYS A 89 -2.20 -23.31 -3.34
N GLU A 90 -0.98 -22.79 -3.33
CA GLU A 90 -0.39 -22.14 -2.17
C GLU A 90 0.66 -21.12 -2.64
N ILE A 91 0.19 -19.89 -2.87
CA ILE A 91 1.05 -18.76 -3.18
C ILE A 91 1.44 -18.11 -1.84
N ARG A 92 2.73 -17.92 -1.59
CA ARG A 92 3.20 -17.13 -0.46
C ARG A 92 3.47 -15.72 -0.93
N GLU A 93 2.95 -14.74 -0.21
CA GLU A 93 3.20 -13.32 -0.46
C GLU A 93 3.67 -12.66 0.82
N ILE A 94 4.77 -11.91 0.72
CA ILE A 94 5.26 -11.03 1.79
C ILE A 94 5.24 -9.60 1.25
N THR A 95 4.44 -8.75 1.87
CA THR A 95 4.36 -7.32 1.57
C THR A 95 4.93 -6.55 2.75
N ILE A 96 5.94 -5.72 2.51
CA ILE A 96 6.53 -4.82 3.51
C ILE A 96 6.27 -3.39 3.04
N GLN A 97 5.50 -2.63 3.84
CA GLN A 97 5.20 -1.23 3.56
C GLN A 97 5.89 -0.36 4.61
N PHE A 98 6.57 0.69 4.18
CA PHE A 98 7.32 1.58 5.05
C PHE A 98 7.25 3.05 4.59
N SER A 99 7.38 3.97 5.53
CA SER A 99 7.33 5.39 5.24
C SER A 99 8.59 5.84 4.48
N SER A 100 8.43 6.81 3.58
CA SER A 100 9.57 7.53 2.99
C SER A 100 10.44 8.22 4.04
N ASP A 101 9.89 8.47 5.24
CA ASP A 101 10.58 9.10 6.36
C ASP A 101 11.27 8.09 7.31
N LEU A 102 11.21 6.77 7.01
CA LEU A 102 11.92 5.74 7.77
C LEU A 102 13.41 6.09 7.94
N PHE A 103 13.98 6.69 6.91
CA PHE A 103 15.33 7.23 6.96
C PHE A 103 15.26 8.75 7.05
N PHE A 104 15.51 9.33 8.22
CA PHE A 104 15.69 10.77 8.33
C PHE A 104 16.61 11.28 7.23
N LYS A 105 16.28 12.41 6.59
CA LYS A 105 17.08 12.99 5.50
C LYS A 105 18.56 13.14 5.86
N SER A 106 18.86 13.50 7.11
CA SER A 106 20.23 13.60 7.61
C SER A 106 20.93 12.25 7.72
N PHE A 107 20.21 11.14 7.85
CA PHE A 107 20.76 9.79 7.99
C PHE A 107 20.95 9.13 6.63
N ILE A 108 19.94 9.14 5.76
CA ILE A 108 20.01 8.53 4.42
C ILE A 108 21.05 9.23 3.51
N ASN A 109 21.37 10.49 3.80
CA ASN A 109 22.37 11.26 3.05
C ASN A 109 23.81 11.03 3.53
N LYS A 110 24.05 10.10 4.45
CA LYS A 110 25.42 9.69 4.79
C LYS A 110 25.97 8.73 3.73
N ASN A 111 27.26 8.82 3.45
CA ASN A 111 27.92 8.03 2.40
C ASN A 111 27.67 6.51 2.52
N GLN A 112 27.49 6.00 3.75
CA GLN A 112 27.23 4.58 4.02
C GLN A 112 25.86 4.11 3.51
N PHE A 113 24.95 5.04 3.20
CA PHE A 113 23.60 4.77 2.70
C PHE A 113 23.42 5.07 1.21
N ASP A 114 24.49 5.48 0.51
CA ASP A 114 24.42 5.89 -0.89
C ASP A 114 23.83 4.78 -1.80
N SER A 115 24.19 3.52 -1.58
CA SER A 115 23.66 2.40 -2.35
C SER A 115 22.17 2.20 -2.10
N ILE A 116 21.73 2.27 -0.84
CA ILE A 116 20.31 2.17 -0.48
C ILE A 116 19.52 3.34 -1.11
N ARG A 117 20.04 4.57 -1.01
CA ARG A 117 19.41 5.73 -1.62
C ARG A 117 19.21 5.56 -3.12
N ARG A 118 20.22 5.05 -3.84
CA ARG A 118 20.12 4.83 -5.29
C ARG A 118 19.05 3.84 -5.67
N ILE A 119 18.90 2.71 -4.94
CA ILE A 119 17.81 1.76 -5.25
C ILE A 119 16.44 2.33 -4.91
N LEU A 120 16.31 3.13 -3.84
CA LEU A 120 15.06 3.82 -3.51
C LEU A 120 14.69 4.83 -4.61
N ASP A 121 15.66 5.57 -5.13
CA ASP A 121 15.44 6.51 -6.23
C ASP A 121 15.05 5.79 -7.54
N LYS A 122 15.72 4.69 -7.90
CA LYS A 122 15.36 3.87 -9.07
C LYS A 122 13.98 3.23 -8.93
N ALA A 123 13.60 2.82 -7.72
CA ALA A 123 12.33 2.17 -7.43
C ALA A 123 11.11 3.08 -7.53
N GLN A 124 11.29 4.40 -7.77
CA GLN A 124 10.17 5.30 -8.09
C GLN A 124 9.36 4.87 -9.32
N LYS A 125 9.95 4.04 -10.18
CA LYS A 125 9.31 3.44 -11.36
C LYS A 125 9.03 1.95 -11.19
N GLY A 126 9.11 1.43 -9.96
CA GLY A 126 9.13 0.01 -9.68
C GLY A 126 10.47 -0.62 -10.10
N LEU A 127 11.10 -1.34 -9.21
CA LEU A 127 12.38 -2.00 -9.41
C LEU A 127 12.23 -3.49 -9.15
N CYS A 128 12.38 -4.31 -10.19
CA CYS A 128 12.32 -5.76 -10.12
C CYS A 128 13.72 -6.35 -9.97
N PHE A 129 13.91 -7.20 -8.98
CA PHE A 129 15.20 -7.81 -8.66
C PHE A 129 15.38 -9.18 -9.32
N PRO A 130 16.64 -9.53 -9.69
CA PRO A 130 16.96 -10.83 -10.26
C PRO A 130 16.88 -11.95 -9.20
N MET A 131 16.83 -13.21 -9.66
CA MET A 131 16.80 -14.39 -8.79
C MET A 131 18.00 -14.45 -7.83
N SER A 132 19.18 -14.00 -8.27
CA SER A 132 20.40 -13.91 -7.43
C SER A 132 20.18 -13.04 -6.20
N ALA A 133 19.51 -11.90 -6.36
CA ALA A 133 19.16 -11.02 -5.25
C ALA A 133 18.11 -11.67 -4.33
N ILE A 134 17.09 -12.33 -4.90
CA ILE A 134 16.06 -13.03 -4.13
C ILE A 134 16.71 -14.11 -3.25
N LEU A 135 17.53 -14.96 -3.83
CA LEU A 135 18.23 -16.04 -3.09
C LEU A 135 19.11 -15.48 -1.96
N LYS A 136 19.75 -14.33 -2.19
CA LYS A 136 20.59 -13.66 -1.20
C LYS A 136 19.82 -13.21 0.03
N ILE A 137 18.64 -12.63 -0.16
CA ILE A 137 17.84 -12.08 0.94
C ILE A 137 16.82 -13.06 1.52
N TYR A 138 16.55 -14.17 0.83
CA TYR A 138 15.50 -15.12 1.21
C TYR A 138 15.57 -15.56 2.69
N PRO A 139 16.75 -15.91 3.26
CA PRO A 139 16.83 -16.31 4.69
C PRO A 139 16.46 -15.18 5.66
N LEU A 140 16.72 -13.91 5.26
CA LEU A 140 16.35 -12.75 6.07
C LEU A 140 14.85 -12.49 5.96
N LEU A 141 14.31 -12.54 4.75
CA LEU A 141 12.91 -12.31 4.46
C LEU A 141 12.03 -13.39 5.09
N ASP A 142 12.44 -14.66 4.99
CA ASP A 142 11.72 -15.80 5.55
C ASP A 142 11.54 -15.71 7.08
N THR A 143 12.51 -15.13 7.77
CA THR A 143 12.48 -14.98 9.23
C THR A 143 12.00 -13.60 9.69
N LEU A 144 11.82 -12.63 8.79
CA LEU A 144 11.44 -11.28 9.18
C LEU A 144 10.04 -11.21 9.78
N ALA A 145 9.06 -11.87 9.14
CA ALA A 145 7.67 -11.88 9.62
C ALA A 145 7.49 -12.59 10.97
N SER A 146 8.42 -13.47 11.34
CA SER A 146 8.41 -14.21 12.62
C SER A 146 9.28 -13.58 13.70
N GLU A 147 10.03 -12.50 13.40
CA GLU A 147 10.90 -11.83 14.35
C GLU A 147 10.09 -11.15 15.48
N LYS A 148 10.32 -11.57 16.73
CA LYS A 148 9.55 -11.07 17.88
C LYS A 148 10.07 -9.77 18.45
N GLN A 149 11.33 -9.44 18.20
CA GLN A 149 11.98 -8.27 18.74
C GLN A 149 12.01 -7.17 17.69
N GLY A 150 11.18 -6.13 17.86
CA GLY A 150 11.00 -5.06 16.88
C GLY A 150 12.31 -4.40 16.43
N PHE A 151 13.27 -4.20 17.35
CA PHE A 151 14.57 -3.64 16.98
C PHE A 151 15.33 -4.55 16.00
N TYR A 152 15.38 -5.86 16.26
CA TYR A 152 16.04 -6.81 15.37
C TYR A 152 15.30 -6.94 14.02
N ALA A 153 13.96 -6.83 14.02
CA ALA A 153 13.19 -6.77 12.78
C ALA A 153 13.61 -5.56 11.92
N VAL A 154 13.80 -4.39 12.55
CA VAL A 154 14.28 -3.18 11.83
C VAL A 154 15.69 -3.40 11.28
N ILE A 155 16.62 -3.92 12.08
CA ILE A 155 18.00 -4.21 11.60
C ILE A 155 17.98 -5.22 10.44
N LYS A 156 17.16 -6.27 10.55
CA LYS A 156 17.01 -7.29 9.50
C LYS A 156 16.46 -6.66 8.21
N PHE A 157 15.45 -5.81 8.31
CA PHE A 157 14.90 -5.10 7.16
C PHE A 157 15.92 -4.13 6.52
N MET A 158 16.67 -3.40 7.34
CA MET A 158 17.77 -2.56 6.87
C MET A 158 18.84 -3.38 6.12
N THR A 159 19.16 -4.56 6.64
CA THR A 159 20.09 -5.48 5.98
C THR A 159 19.53 -5.97 4.64
N ILE A 160 18.23 -6.29 4.56
CA ILE A 160 17.57 -6.65 3.29
C ILE A 160 17.73 -5.52 2.27
N LEU A 161 17.43 -4.28 2.63
CA LEU A 161 17.58 -3.14 1.72
C LEU A 161 19.04 -2.93 1.28
N TYR A 162 19.99 -3.11 2.19
CA TYR A 162 21.41 -3.03 1.86
C TYR A 162 21.82 -4.14 0.89
N GLU A 163 21.50 -5.39 1.17
CA GLU A 163 21.82 -6.52 0.29
C GLU A 163 21.20 -6.35 -1.11
N LEU A 164 19.94 -5.88 -1.18
CA LEU A 164 19.30 -5.55 -2.46
C LEU A 164 20.02 -4.42 -3.20
N SER A 165 20.59 -3.47 -2.48
CA SER A 165 21.32 -2.36 -3.10
C SER A 165 22.60 -2.78 -3.82
N LEU A 166 23.13 -3.95 -3.51
CA LEU A 166 24.30 -4.52 -4.20
C LEU A 166 23.95 -5.08 -5.59
N PHE A 167 22.66 -5.29 -5.87
CA PHE A 167 22.13 -5.75 -7.15
C PHE A 167 21.52 -4.61 -7.99
N GLU A 168 21.85 -3.36 -7.67
CA GLU A 168 21.29 -2.17 -8.34
C GLU A 168 21.40 -2.23 -9.87
N GLU A 169 22.52 -2.69 -10.39
CA GLU A 169 22.81 -2.76 -11.84
C GLU A 169 22.09 -3.91 -12.53
N GLU A 170 21.84 -5.00 -11.81
CA GLU A 170 21.13 -6.17 -12.32
C GLU A 170 19.60 -6.01 -12.20
N ALA A 171 19.15 -5.11 -11.33
CA ALA A 171 17.74 -4.86 -11.11
C ALA A 171 17.15 -4.04 -12.25
N ARG A 172 15.96 -4.45 -12.70
CA ARG A 172 15.27 -3.89 -13.86
C ARG A 172 14.17 -2.93 -13.46
N THR A 173 14.20 -1.70 -13.97
CA THR A 173 13.12 -0.74 -13.83
C THR A 173 11.90 -1.19 -14.64
N LEU A 174 10.71 -1.09 -14.07
CA LEU A 174 9.47 -1.58 -14.63
C LEU A 174 8.73 -0.51 -15.43
N SER A 175 8.33 0.58 -14.80
CA SER A 175 7.51 1.61 -15.43
C SER A 175 8.34 2.62 -16.22
N SER A 176 7.76 3.17 -17.29
CA SER A 176 8.38 4.26 -18.05
C SER A 176 8.34 5.59 -17.27
N SER A 177 9.11 6.60 -17.73
CA SER A 177 9.18 7.92 -17.08
C SER A 177 7.83 8.67 -17.10
N SER A 178 6.97 8.36 -18.05
CA SER A 178 5.68 9.03 -18.25
C SER A 178 4.65 8.70 -17.18
N PHE A 179 4.80 7.57 -16.46
CA PHE A 179 3.87 7.15 -15.40
C PHE A 179 4.34 7.54 -13.99
N ALA A 180 5.63 7.72 -13.79
CA ALA A 180 6.16 8.31 -12.56
C ALA A 180 5.93 9.84 -12.63
N LYS A 181 4.71 10.29 -12.35
CA LYS A 181 4.38 11.71 -12.32
C LYS A 181 5.12 12.40 -11.19
N ILE A 182 6.27 12.95 -11.52
CA ILE A 182 6.92 13.99 -10.71
C ILE A 182 6.19 15.29 -11.03
N ASP A 183 5.00 15.46 -10.51
CA ASP A 183 4.27 16.72 -10.61
C ASP A 183 4.69 17.64 -9.46
N ILE A 184 5.73 18.44 -9.73
CA ILE A 184 6.14 19.58 -8.91
C ILE A 184 5.28 20.79 -9.32
N HIS A 185 3.96 20.73 -9.11
CA HIS A 185 3.09 21.89 -9.33
C HIS A 185 2.37 22.30 -8.04
N SER A 186 2.05 23.58 -7.94
CA SER A 186 1.32 24.18 -6.81
C SER A 186 0.01 23.45 -6.47
N ASP A 187 -0.58 22.80 -7.45
CA ASP A 187 -1.79 21.99 -7.32
C ASP A 187 -1.59 20.69 -6.52
N SER A 188 -0.41 20.05 -6.62
CA SER A 188 -0.15 18.83 -5.83
C SER A 188 0.00 19.16 -4.34
N ARG A 189 0.55 20.32 -3.98
CA ARG A 189 0.61 20.80 -2.59
C ARG A 189 -0.79 21.04 -1.99
N ARG A 190 -1.74 21.57 -2.79
CA ARG A 190 -3.12 21.77 -2.34
C ARG A 190 -3.81 20.43 -2.08
N VAL A 191 -3.67 19.46 -2.99
CA VAL A 191 -4.23 18.12 -2.80
C VAL A 191 -3.60 17.43 -1.59
N GLN A 192 -2.28 17.47 -1.47
CA GLN A 192 -1.56 16.90 -0.33
C GLN A 192 -2.04 17.49 1.00
N LYS A 193 -2.16 18.81 1.11
CA LYS A 193 -2.67 19.48 2.31
C LYS A 193 -4.08 18.99 2.69
N VAL A 194 -4.96 18.82 1.70
CA VAL A 194 -6.31 18.29 1.92
C VAL A 194 -6.28 16.82 2.34
N GLN A 195 -5.44 16.01 1.71
CA GLN A 195 -5.30 14.59 2.06
C GLN A 195 -4.75 14.40 3.47
N GLU A 196 -3.72 15.15 3.86
CA GLU A 196 -3.17 15.17 5.22
C GLU A 196 -4.23 15.56 6.23
N TYR A 197 -5.02 16.60 5.95
CA TYR A 197 -6.12 17.01 6.82
C TYR A 197 -7.16 15.88 6.97
N ILE A 198 -7.61 15.27 5.88
CA ILE A 198 -8.58 14.17 5.92
C ILE A 198 -8.02 12.97 6.71
N ASN A 199 -6.76 12.61 6.49
CA ASN A 199 -6.10 11.50 7.20
C ASN A 199 -6.00 11.73 8.71
N THR A 200 -5.88 12.99 9.14
CA THR A 200 -5.79 13.34 10.57
C THR A 200 -7.15 13.46 11.23
N HIS A 201 -8.20 13.88 10.47
CA HIS A 201 -9.53 14.21 11.01
C HIS A 201 -10.65 13.29 10.47
N TYR A 202 -10.32 12.11 9.91
CA TYR A 202 -11.30 11.23 9.29
C TYR A 202 -12.42 10.76 10.23
N GLN A 203 -12.17 10.75 11.53
CA GLN A 203 -13.14 10.38 12.56
C GLN A 203 -14.25 11.44 12.73
N GLU A 204 -13.94 12.67 12.38
CA GLU A 204 -14.82 13.84 12.55
C GLU A 204 -15.70 14.11 11.34
N GLU A 205 -16.65 15.04 11.48
CA GLU A 205 -17.40 15.56 10.33
C GLU A 205 -16.52 16.50 9.50
N ILE A 206 -16.19 16.07 8.28
CA ILE A 206 -15.41 16.85 7.33
C ILE A 206 -16.36 17.49 6.31
N ARG A 207 -16.38 18.81 6.24
CA ARG A 207 -17.24 19.58 5.36
C ARG A 207 -16.49 20.06 4.11
N LEU A 208 -17.16 20.02 2.96
CA LEU A 208 -16.59 20.44 1.69
C LEU A 208 -16.04 21.88 1.76
N GLY A 209 -16.83 22.83 2.28
CA GLY A 209 -16.44 24.23 2.40
C GLY A 209 -15.17 24.44 3.20
N GLN A 210 -15.01 23.71 4.31
CA GLN A 210 -13.82 23.77 5.16
C GLN A 210 -12.54 23.41 4.36
N LEU A 211 -12.61 22.37 3.53
CA LEU A 211 -11.48 21.96 2.71
C LEU A 211 -11.25 22.91 1.53
N ALA A 212 -12.32 23.46 0.96
CA ALA A 212 -12.25 24.46 -0.09
C ALA A 212 -11.56 25.74 0.42
N ASP A 213 -11.95 26.25 1.58
CA ASP A 213 -11.34 27.41 2.24
C ASP A 213 -9.85 27.17 2.53
N MET A 214 -9.50 25.98 3.01
CA MET A 214 -8.11 25.59 3.32
C MET A 214 -7.17 25.75 2.14
N VAL A 215 -7.67 25.59 0.91
CA VAL A 215 -6.88 25.68 -0.34
C VAL A 215 -7.23 26.91 -1.18
N GLY A 216 -8.04 27.82 -0.63
CA GLY A 216 -8.42 29.09 -1.28
C GLY A 216 -9.30 28.90 -2.52
N MET A 217 -10.28 27.99 -2.47
CA MET A 217 -11.19 27.66 -3.56
C MET A 217 -12.66 27.81 -3.13
N THR A 218 -13.54 28.02 -4.10
CA THR A 218 -14.98 27.87 -3.86
C THR A 218 -15.35 26.39 -3.83
N ASP A 219 -16.45 26.03 -3.16
CA ASP A 219 -16.95 24.63 -3.04
C ASP A 219 -17.05 23.92 -4.38
N VAL A 220 -17.59 24.62 -5.40
CA VAL A 220 -17.76 24.08 -6.75
C VAL A 220 -16.41 23.83 -7.42
N SER A 221 -15.51 24.79 -7.32
CA SER A 221 -14.15 24.68 -7.90
C SER A 221 -13.36 23.58 -7.20
N PHE A 222 -13.42 23.52 -5.87
CA PHE A 222 -12.76 22.49 -5.07
C PHE A 222 -13.29 21.09 -5.39
N SER A 223 -14.60 20.91 -5.49
CA SER A 223 -15.20 19.61 -5.80
C SER A 223 -14.72 19.07 -7.15
N ARG A 224 -14.68 19.93 -8.20
CA ARG A 224 -14.14 19.57 -9.52
C ARG A 224 -12.64 19.30 -9.48
N PHE A 225 -11.89 20.16 -8.81
CA PHE A 225 -10.45 20.05 -8.64
C PHE A 225 -10.08 18.75 -7.91
N PHE A 226 -10.72 18.48 -6.77
CA PHE A 226 -10.44 17.29 -5.98
C PHE A 226 -10.75 16.00 -6.76
N LYS A 227 -11.92 15.95 -7.43
CA LYS A 227 -12.29 14.80 -8.27
C LYS A 227 -11.33 14.60 -9.43
N LEU A 228 -10.88 15.69 -10.08
CA LEU A 228 -9.91 15.60 -11.18
C LEU A 228 -8.56 15.05 -10.70
N ARG A 229 -8.12 15.44 -9.50
CA ARG A 229 -6.80 15.08 -8.96
C ARG A 229 -6.78 13.72 -8.24
N THR A 230 -7.88 13.30 -7.63
CA THR A 230 -7.96 12.04 -6.86
C THR A 230 -8.74 10.93 -7.57
N GLY A 231 -9.39 11.24 -8.70
CA GLY A 231 -10.28 10.32 -9.40
C GLY A 231 -11.61 10.07 -8.69
N LYS A 232 -11.81 10.62 -7.47
CA LYS A 232 -12.97 10.35 -6.61
C LYS A 232 -13.62 11.65 -6.12
N ASN A 233 -14.92 11.62 -5.86
CA ASN A 233 -15.54 12.69 -5.10
C ASN A 233 -15.08 12.64 -3.64
N LEU A 234 -15.22 13.77 -2.93
CA LEU A 234 -14.75 13.91 -1.54
C LEU A 234 -15.37 12.87 -0.60
N SER A 235 -16.69 12.64 -0.72
CA SER A 235 -17.40 11.71 0.17
C SER A 235 -16.91 10.27 0.00
N ASP A 236 -16.73 9.82 -1.25
CA ASP A 236 -16.18 8.49 -1.54
C ASP A 236 -14.74 8.36 -1.04
N TYR A 237 -13.96 9.41 -1.18
CA TYR A 237 -12.58 9.44 -0.69
C TYR A 237 -12.51 9.31 0.84
N ILE A 238 -13.31 10.07 1.59
CA ILE A 238 -13.39 9.97 3.06
C ILE A 238 -13.87 8.58 3.50
N ILE A 239 -14.86 8.02 2.80
CA ILE A 239 -15.36 6.66 3.07
C ILE A 239 -14.24 5.63 2.89
N ASP A 240 -13.44 5.72 1.83
CA ASP A 240 -12.34 4.78 1.58
C ASP A 240 -11.28 4.86 2.69
N ILE A 241 -10.95 6.08 3.15
CA ILE A 241 -10.06 6.31 4.30
C ILE A 241 -10.59 5.64 5.57
N ARG A 242 -11.85 5.92 5.92
CA ARG A 242 -12.51 5.34 7.09
C ARG A 242 -12.55 3.81 7.05
N LEU A 243 -12.81 3.24 5.88
CA LEU A 243 -12.80 1.78 5.68
C LEU A 243 -11.40 1.18 5.78
N GLY A 244 -10.36 1.90 5.38
CA GLY A 244 -8.97 1.51 5.57
C GLY A 244 -8.64 1.36 7.06
N PHE A 245 -8.93 2.39 7.86
CA PHE A 245 -8.75 2.34 9.31
C PHE A 245 -9.63 1.28 9.98
N ALA A 246 -10.89 1.11 9.54
CA ALA A 246 -11.76 0.06 10.05
C ALA A 246 -11.20 -1.34 9.76
N SER A 247 -10.67 -1.56 8.57
CA SER A 247 -10.02 -2.84 8.20
C SER A 247 -8.84 -3.14 9.11
N ARG A 248 -8.03 -2.12 9.43
CA ARG A 248 -6.92 -2.23 10.39
C ARG A 248 -7.42 -2.61 11.79
N LEU A 249 -8.39 -1.88 12.34
CA LEU A 249 -8.93 -2.16 13.68
C LEU A 249 -9.60 -3.54 13.75
N LEU A 250 -10.24 -4.01 12.67
CA LEU A 250 -10.79 -5.35 12.58
C LEU A 250 -9.73 -6.44 12.73
N VAL A 251 -8.53 -6.18 12.23
CA VAL A 251 -7.40 -7.12 12.28
C VAL A 251 -6.62 -7.00 13.57
N ASP A 252 -6.36 -5.77 14.05
CA ASP A 252 -5.36 -5.47 15.07
C ASP A 252 -5.94 -5.26 16.48
N SER A 253 -7.27 -5.16 16.62
CA SER A 253 -7.90 -4.91 17.89
C SER A 253 -8.93 -5.98 18.28
N THR A 254 -9.29 -5.96 19.59
CA THR A 254 -10.39 -6.76 20.14
C THR A 254 -11.72 -6.00 20.16
N MET A 255 -11.75 -4.76 19.68
CA MET A 255 -12.93 -3.91 19.64
C MET A 255 -14.08 -4.61 18.91
N SER A 256 -15.31 -4.37 19.36
CA SER A 256 -16.50 -4.83 18.63
C SER A 256 -16.63 -4.12 17.29
N ILE A 257 -17.40 -4.72 16.37
CA ILE A 257 -17.66 -4.10 15.06
C ILE A 257 -18.38 -2.76 15.20
N ALA A 258 -19.22 -2.61 16.23
CA ALA A 258 -19.92 -1.37 16.53
C ALA A 258 -18.94 -0.29 17.01
N GLU A 259 -18.03 -0.60 17.93
CA GLU A 259 -16.98 0.33 18.38
C GLU A 259 -16.11 0.78 17.20
N ILE A 260 -15.66 -0.14 16.36
CA ILE A 260 -14.86 0.19 15.16
C ILE A 260 -15.64 1.09 14.20
N CYS A 261 -16.91 0.83 14.00
CA CYS A 261 -17.77 1.68 13.16
C CYS A 261 -17.73 3.15 13.64
N TYR A 262 -17.95 3.37 14.93
CA TYR A 262 -17.98 4.74 15.49
C TYR A 262 -16.57 5.36 15.58
N GLU A 263 -15.58 4.58 15.97
CA GLU A 263 -14.17 5.01 16.03
C GLU A 263 -13.65 5.46 14.66
N CYS A 264 -14.13 4.85 13.58
CA CYS A 264 -13.77 5.24 12.22
C CYS A 264 -14.66 6.36 11.64
N GLY A 265 -15.49 7.02 12.46
CA GLY A 265 -16.29 8.16 12.06
C GLY A 265 -17.56 7.81 11.27
N PHE A 266 -18.04 6.57 11.32
CA PHE A 266 -19.34 6.21 10.78
C PHE A 266 -20.42 6.41 11.84
N ASN A 267 -21.52 7.06 11.48
CA ASN A 267 -22.62 7.37 12.41
C ASN A 267 -23.68 6.26 12.50
N ASN A 268 -23.58 5.21 11.66
CA ASN A 268 -24.61 4.18 11.58
C ASN A 268 -24.00 2.83 11.22
N LEU A 269 -24.16 1.86 12.11
CA LEU A 269 -23.60 0.51 11.96
C LEU A 269 -24.16 -0.23 10.74
N SER A 270 -25.46 -0.10 10.45
CA SER A 270 -26.07 -0.76 9.29
C SER A 270 -25.52 -0.21 7.97
N ASN A 271 -25.33 1.10 7.89
CA ASN A 271 -24.72 1.75 6.73
C ASN A 271 -23.23 1.37 6.60
N PHE A 272 -22.48 1.34 7.71
CA PHE A 272 -21.11 0.86 7.74
C PHE A 272 -21.00 -0.57 7.18
N ASN A 273 -21.79 -1.50 7.71
CA ASN A 273 -21.78 -2.89 7.25
C ASN A 273 -22.09 -3.02 5.75
N ARG A 274 -23.08 -2.27 5.26
CA ARG A 274 -23.46 -2.24 3.85
C ARG A 274 -22.35 -1.71 2.95
N ILE A 275 -21.72 -0.58 3.35
CA ILE A 275 -20.64 0.04 2.58
C ILE A 275 -19.41 -0.86 2.63
N PHE A 276 -19.05 -1.39 3.80
CA PHE A 276 -17.91 -2.29 3.97
C PHE A 276 -18.07 -3.53 3.09
N LYS A 277 -19.22 -4.20 3.14
CA LYS A 277 -19.51 -5.37 2.28
C LYS A 277 -19.44 -5.02 0.79
N LYS A 278 -19.96 -3.85 0.39
CA LYS A 278 -19.89 -3.39 -1.01
C LYS A 278 -18.45 -3.18 -1.47
N LYS A 279 -17.58 -2.62 -0.62
CA LYS A 279 -16.19 -2.24 -0.97
C LYS A 279 -15.16 -3.36 -0.78
N LYS A 280 -15.40 -4.26 0.18
CA LYS A 280 -14.45 -5.34 0.55
C LYS A 280 -14.94 -6.74 0.17
N ALA A 281 -16.10 -6.84 -0.51
CA ALA A 281 -16.75 -8.09 -0.95
C ALA A 281 -17.14 -9.06 0.20
N CYS A 282 -16.87 -8.72 1.46
CA CYS A 282 -17.24 -9.49 2.64
C CYS A 282 -17.69 -8.58 3.79
N SER A 283 -18.43 -9.12 4.77
CA SER A 283 -18.82 -8.37 5.95
C SER A 283 -17.61 -8.07 6.87
N PRO A 284 -17.69 -7.05 7.75
CA PRO A 284 -16.63 -6.79 8.73
C PRO A 284 -16.31 -8.01 9.60
N LYS A 285 -17.33 -8.82 9.95
CA LYS A 285 -17.14 -10.03 10.74
C LYS A 285 -16.34 -11.10 9.97
N GLU A 286 -16.74 -11.38 8.74
CA GLU A 286 -16.04 -12.32 7.85
C GLU A 286 -14.60 -11.83 7.58
N PHE A 287 -14.42 -10.54 7.37
CA PHE A 287 -13.10 -9.93 7.20
C PHE A 287 -12.21 -10.21 8.41
N ARG A 288 -12.69 -9.93 9.63
CA ARG A 288 -11.97 -10.22 10.88
C ARG A 288 -11.62 -11.69 11.02
N GLU A 289 -12.58 -12.60 10.77
CA GLU A 289 -12.37 -14.04 10.89
C GLU A 289 -11.33 -14.55 9.90
N ASN A 290 -11.38 -14.09 8.66
CA ASN A 290 -10.46 -14.49 7.60
C ASN A 290 -9.02 -14.05 7.92
N TYR A 291 -8.85 -12.87 8.52
CA TYR A 291 -7.54 -12.35 8.89
C TYR A 291 -7.02 -12.91 10.23
N ARG A 292 -7.88 -13.16 11.23
CA ARG A 292 -7.46 -13.79 12.50
C ARG A 292 -6.95 -15.21 12.32
N LYS A 293 -7.51 -15.97 11.39
CA LYS A 293 -7.03 -17.32 11.06
C LYS A 293 -5.64 -17.33 10.42
N LYS A 294 -5.15 -16.20 9.94
CA LYS A 294 -3.87 -16.05 9.22
C LYS A 294 -2.83 -15.22 9.97
N LYS A 295 -3.11 -14.77 11.20
CA LYS A 295 -2.24 -13.88 11.96
C LYS A 295 -1.35 -14.68 12.90
N LYS A 296 -0.03 -14.74 12.62
CA LYS A 296 0.98 -14.69 13.67
C LYS A 296 1.38 -13.23 13.84
N LEU A 297 0.98 -12.62 14.96
CA LEU A 297 1.52 -11.35 15.42
C LEU A 297 2.99 -11.55 15.79
N VAL A 298 3.84 -10.75 15.18
CA VAL A 298 5.22 -10.56 15.59
C VAL A 298 5.38 -9.13 16.04
#